data_d51ade8b50aabbd7e77e60810d492b9a
#
_entry.id   d51ade8b50aabbd7e77e60810d492b9a
#
_cell.length_a   1.000
_cell.length_b   1.000
_cell.length_c   1.000
_cell.angle_alpha   90.00
_cell.angle_beta   90.00
_cell.angle_gamma   90.00
#
_symmetry.space_group_name_H-M   'P 1'
#
loop_
_entity.id
_entity.type
_entity.pdbx_description
1 polymer ?
#
loop_
_entity_poly.entity_id
_entity_poly.type
_entity_poly.pdbx_seq_one_letter_code
_entity_poly.pdbx_strand_id
1 'polypeptide(L)'
;MHRWLLDLLVCPECRGALELTVAERNGDAVTTGTLTCSSRHSFPIVSGIPRFVQHELNADQARTRDSFGDEWTRLYPEHGHSTPEWQAERDIFLEYTRSLPSEYRGKLVLDAGCGNGRYAKLANDWGARVVCVDISSAVEIAQKNVGGRSDVAVVQGDLFKLPFREGVFDIVYSIGVLHHTPDAKGAFKAIQPLVKPGGFFSIFMHGQGNRALYAMNRGLRAWTSKASYRTTWNFCLALTAMGKVLEKIPFVGPVLYIAGRQVLFFSPDQHNNYDHYSAGFTSFHRKEEIRGWYAGWDDVAVRYQGVASESIYARGARPFTN
;
A
#
# COMPACT_ATOMS: atom_id res chain seq x y z
N MET A 1 -17.82 -9.25 5.41
CA MET A 1 -16.73 -9.86 6.23
C MET A 1 -16.92 -11.36 6.31
N HIS A 2 -15.90 -12.15 5.92
CA HIS A 2 -15.89 -13.60 6.10
C HIS A 2 -15.54 -13.98 7.54
N ARG A 3 -16.09 -15.08 8.03
CA ARG A 3 -15.96 -15.48 9.43
C ARG A 3 -14.51 -15.83 9.84
N TRP A 4 -13.74 -16.40 8.92
CA TRP A 4 -12.34 -16.73 9.16
C TRP A 4 -11.45 -15.51 9.51
N LEU A 5 -11.87 -14.31 9.09
CA LEU A 5 -11.14 -13.08 9.43
C LEU A 5 -11.16 -12.83 10.95
N LEU A 6 -12.27 -13.17 11.62
CA LEU A 6 -12.41 -12.95 13.08
C LEU A 6 -11.32 -13.66 13.88
N ASP A 7 -10.88 -14.83 13.43
CA ASP A 7 -9.82 -15.61 14.09
C ASP A 7 -8.46 -14.90 14.06
N LEU A 8 -8.27 -13.95 13.15
CA LEU A 8 -7.05 -13.17 13.00
C LEU A 8 -7.11 -11.84 13.77
N LEU A 9 -8.33 -11.37 14.09
CA LEU A 9 -8.54 -10.03 14.62
C LEU A 9 -8.32 -9.96 16.14
N VAL A 10 -7.82 -8.80 16.56
CA VAL A 10 -7.77 -8.33 17.95
C VAL A 10 -8.14 -6.86 18.00
N CYS A 11 -8.57 -6.39 19.15
CA CYS A 11 -8.82 -4.97 19.37
C CYS A 11 -7.52 -4.16 19.17
N PRO A 12 -7.47 -3.16 18.29
CA PRO A 12 -6.26 -2.36 18.08
C PRO A 12 -5.87 -1.49 19.29
N GLU A 13 -6.83 -1.20 20.21
CA GLU A 13 -6.61 -0.35 21.36
C GLU A 13 -6.12 -1.12 22.60
N CYS A 14 -6.69 -2.30 22.89
CA CYS A 14 -6.34 -3.08 24.09
C CYS A 14 -5.77 -4.46 23.80
N ARG A 15 -5.64 -4.86 22.53
CA ARG A 15 -5.18 -6.18 22.06
C ARG A 15 -6.04 -7.37 22.51
N GLY A 16 -7.19 -7.10 23.16
CA GLY A 16 -8.14 -8.12 23.58
C GLY A 16 -8.91 -8.75 22.41
N ALA A 17 -9.51 -9.90 22.65
CA ALA A 17 -10.34 -10.60 21.67
C ALA A 17 -11.57 -9.73 21.28
N LEU A 18 -12.04 -9.92 20.05
CA LEU A 18 -13.22 -9.25 19.51
C LEU A 18 -14.38 -10.25 19.41
N GLU A 19 -15.55 -9.84 19.89
CA GLU A 19 -16.82 -10.53 19.72
C GLU A 19 -17.60 -9.91 18.59
N LEU A 20 -18.22 -10.75 17.76
CA LEU A 20 -18.98 -10.34 16.59
C LEU A 20 -20.49 -10.36 16.88
N THR A 21 -21.12 -9.20 16.82
CA THR A 21 -22.57 -9.06 16.74
C THR A 21 -22.98 -8.80 15.29
N VAL A 22 -23.79 -9.70 14.74
CA VAL A 22 -24.25 -9.63 13.34
C VAL A 22 -25.61 -8.96 13.27
N ALA A 23 -25.73 -7.93 12.43
CA ALA A 23 -27.00 -7.31 12.09
C ALA A 23 -27.55 -7.85 10.75
N GLU A 24 -26.68 -7.97 9.73
CA GLU A 24 -27.09 -8.46 8.40
C GLU A 24 -26.03 -9.38 7.79
N ARG A 25 -26.49 -10.29 6.94
CA ARG A 25 -25.66 -11.24 6.17
C ARG A 25 -26.08 -11.30 4.71
N ASN A 26 -25.10 -11.65 3.87
CA ASN A 26 -25.34 -12.14 2.51
C ASN A 26 -24.65 -13.51 2.38
N GLY A 27 -25.44 -14.59 2.42
CA GLY A 27 -24.91 -15.94 2.59
C GLY A 27 -24.10 -16.08 3.89
N ASP A 28 -22.90 -16.59 3.79
CA ASP A 28 -21.99 -16.75 4.94
C ASP A 28 -21.22 -15.46 5.31
N ALA A 29 -21.29 -14.44 4.47
CA ALA A 29 -20.58 -13.18 4.70
C ALA A 29 -21.43 -12.20 5.51
N VAL A 30 -20.86 -11.64 6.58
CA VAL A 30 -21.46 -10.55 7.36
C VAL A 30 -21.33 -9.25 6.56
N THR A 31 -22.45 -8.60 6.26
CA THR A 31 -22.51 -7.30 5.56
C THR A 31 -22.56 -6.15 6.53
N THR A 32 -23.33 -6.29 7.60
CA THR A 32 -23.49 -5.28 8.64
C THR A 32 -23.38 -5.93 10.01
N GLY A 33 -22.69 -5.29 10.93
CA GLY A 33 -22.49 -5.79 12.29
C GLY A 33 -21.56 -4.92 13.10
N THR A 34 -21.13 -5.45 14.25
CA THR A 34 -20.22 -4.76 15.16
C THR A 34 -19.23 -5.74 15.77
N LEU A 35 -17.97 -5.34 15.88
CA LEU A 35 -16.94 -6.02 16.63
C LEU A 35 -16.71 -5.28 17.94
N THR A 36 -16.79 -5.98 19.08
CA THR A 36 -16.65 -5.36 20.40
C THR A 36 -15.67 -6.17 21.26
N CYS A 37 -14.78 -5.50 22.00
CA CYS A 37 -13.89 -6.16 22.96
C CYS A 37 -14.42 -6.04 24.40
N SER A 38 -13.84 -6.80 25.34
CA SER A 38 -14.19 -6.77 26.77
C SER A 38 -14.00 -5.38 27.41
N SER A 39 -13.09 -4.54 26.88
CA SER A 39 -12.91 -3.15 27.29
C SER A 39 -13.91 -2.17 26.65
N ARG A 40 -14.94 -2.68 25.98
CA ARG A 40 -16.02 -1.93 25.32
C ARG A 40 -15.61 -1.05 24.13
N HIS A 41 -14.41 -1.24 23.55
CA HIS A 41 -14.12 -0.66 22.24
C HIS A 41 -14.99 -1.36 21.20
N SER A 42 -15.59 -0.58 20.31
CA SER A 42 -16.61 -1.06 19.36
C SER A 42 -16.27 -0.57 17.95
N PHE A 43 -16.29 -1.46 16.96
CA PHE A 43 -15.91 -1.20 15.59
C PHE A 43 -17.00 -1.69 14.64
N PRO A 44 -17.60 -0.82 13.82
CA PRO A 44 -18.66 -1.22 12.92
C PRO A 44 -18.12 -2.04 11.74
N ILE A 45 -18.99 -2.94 11.26
CA ILE A 45 -18.85 -3.59 9.95
C ILE A 45 -19.85 -2.95 9.01
N VAL A 46 -19.38 -2.32 7.95
CA VAL A 46 -20.21 -1.64 6.95
C VAL A 46 -19.84 -2.19 5.57
N SER A 47 -20.85 -2.65 4.81
CA SER A 47 -20.65 -3.27 3.50
C SER A 47 -19.64 -4.43 3.51
N GLY A 48 -19.63 -5.21 4.61
CA GLY A 48 -18.69 -6.31 4.78
C GLY A 48 -17.28 -5.94 5.21
N ILE A 49 -16.98 -4.66 5.42
CA ILE A 49 -15.66 -4.12 5.78
C ILE A 49 -15.67 -3.74 7.27
N PRO A 50 -14.85 -4.38 8.14
CA PRO A 50 -14.59 -3.88 9.48
C PRO A 50 -13.86 -2.54 9.45
N ARG A 51 -14.31 -1.56 10.25
CA ARG A 51 -13.80 -0.18 10.29
C ARG A 51 -13.09 0.08 11.61
N PHE A 52 -11.74 0.07 11.59
CA PHE A 52 -10.94 0.27 12.78
C PHE A 52 -10.36 1.68 12.91
N VAL A 53 -10.55 2.54 11.91
CA VAL A 53 -10.10 3.94 11.94
C VAL A 53 -11.16 4.80 12.63
N GLN A 54 -11.00 5.01 13.94
CA GLN A 54 -11.93 5.80 14.78
C GLN A 54 -11.23 6.98 15.46
N HIS A 55 -9.89 7.07 15.41
CA HIS A 55 -9.15 8.17 15.98
C HIS A 55 -9.10 9.36 15.02
N GLU A 56 -8.98 10.56 15.57
CA GLU A 56 -8.77 11.76 14.78
C GLU A 56 -7.40 11.69 14.09
N LEU A 57 -7.41 11.85 12.79
CA LEU A 57 -6.21 12.01 11.98
C LEU A 57 -5.78 13.48 12.02
N ASN A 58 -4.49 13.75 12.11
CA ASN A 58 -4.03 15.12 11.89
C ASN A 58 -4.27 15.55 10.42
N ALA A 59 -4.18 16.87 10.15
CA ALA A 59 -4.54 17.41 8.85
C ALA A 59 -3.78 16.79 7.67
N ASP A 60 -2.50 16.45 7.84
CA ASP A 60 -1.67 15.85 6.78
C ASP A 60 -1.99 14.35 6.59
N GLN A 61 -2.31 13.64 7.68
CA GLN A 61 -2.79 12.25 7.61
C GLN A 61 -4.17 12.17 6.92
N ALA A 62 -5.10 13.05 7.32
CA ALA A 62 -6.42 13.15 6.70
C ALA A 62 -6.28 13.44 5.20
N ARG A 63 -5.43 14.40 4.84
CA ARG A 63 -5.16 14.75 3.45
C ARG A 63 -4.55 13.60 2.65
N THR A 64 -3.57 12.89 3.20
CA THR A 64 -2.97 11.71 2.56
C THR A 64 -4.02 10.62 2.33
N ARG A 65 -4.82 10.32 3.35
CA ARG A 65 -5.95 9.39 3.25
C ARG A 65 -6.94 9.78 2.15
N ASP A 66 -7.35 11.05 2.11
CA ASP A 66 -8.36 11.54 1.18
C ASP A 66 -7.81 11.61 -0.26
N SER A 67 -6.53 11.98 -0.41
CA SER A 67 -5.84 12.00 -1.71
C SER A 67 -5.78 10.60 -2.33
N PHE A 68 -5.36 9.59 -1.57
CA PHE A 68 -5.34 8.20 -2.06
C PHE A 68 -6.75 7.64 -2.27
N GLY A 69 -7.72 8.00 -1.42
CA GLY A 69 -9.13 7.64 -1.64
C GLY A 69 -9.66 8.18 -2.98
N ASP A 70 -9.41 9.44 -3.28
CA ASP A 70 -9.78 10.07 -4.56
C ASP A 70 -9.05 9.45 -5.74
N GLU A 71 -7.75 9.18 -5.60
CA GLU A 71 -6.90 8.60 -6.62
C GLU A 71 -7.43 7.24 -7.08
N TRP A 72 -7.57 6.31 -6.14
CA TRP A 72 -8.03 4.95 -6.45
C TRP A 72 -9.47 4.91 -6.95
N THR A 73 -10.33 5.82 -6.49
CA THR A 73 -11.73 5.90 -6.94
C THR A 73 -11.85 6.44 -8.36
N ARG A 74 -11.01 7.42 -8.74
CA ARG A 74 -11.14 8.15 -10.00
C ARG A 74 -10.26 7.62 -11.12
N LEU A 75 -9.03 7.19 -10.80
CA LEU A 75 -8.04 6.78 -11.78
C LEU A 75 -8.10 5.29 -12.11
N TYR A 76 -8.38 4.46 -11.11
CA TYR A 76 -8.33 3.01 -11.24
C TYR A 76 -9.52 2.30 -10.59
N PRO A 77 -10.75 2.63 -10.97
CA PRO A 77 -11.94 2.02 -10.36
C PRO A 77 -12.02 0.51 -10.65
N GLU A 78 -11.49 0.06 -11.78
CA GLU A 78 -11.54 -1.35 -12.20
C GLU A 78 -10.26 -1.77 -12.93
N HIS A 79 -9.69 -2.94 -12.56
CA HIS A 79 -8.61 -3.56 -13.31
C HIS A 79 -9.12 -4.77 -14.10
N GLY A 80 -9.02 -4.69 -15.43
CA GLY A 80 -9.30 -5.82 -16.33
C GLY A 80 -8.22 -6.92 -16.22
N HIS A 81 -8.61 -8.18 -16.46
CA HIS A 81 -7.82 -9.36 -16.13
C HIS A 81 -6.89 -9.87 -17.23
N SER A 82 -6.93 -9.34 -18.43
CA SER A 82 -6.26 -9.94 -19.60
C SER A 82 -5.62 -8.90 -20.50
N THR A 83 -5.36 -7.70 -20.01
CA THR A 83 -4.71 -6.64 -20.78
C THR A 83 -3.18 -6.72 -20.67
N PRO A 84 -2.41 -6.19 -21.62
CA PRO A 84 -0.96 -6.06 -21.50
C PRO A 84 -0.54 -5.33 -20.22
N GLU A 85 -1.32 -4.36 -19.77
CA GLU A 85 -1.09 -3.63 -18.52
C GLU A 85 -1.15 -4.56 -17.30
N TRP A 86 -2.07 -5.53 -17.29
CA TRP A 86 -2.17 -6.53 -16.22
C TRP A 86 -0.96 -7.48 -16.18
N GLN A 87 -0.41 -7.84 -17.32
CA GLN A 87 0.84 -8.62 -17.39
C GLN A 87 2.01 -7.82 -16.80
N ALA A 88 2.12 -6.54 -17.17
CA ALA A 88 3.14 -5.65 -16.61
C ALA A 88 3.00 -5.47 -15.10
N GLU A 89 1.77 -5.30 -14.58
CA GLU A 89 1.48 -5.21 -13.14
C GLU A 89 1.91 -6.48 -12.39
N ARG A 90 1.67 -7.64 -12.96
CA ARG A 90 2.12 -8.93 -12.41
C ARG A 90 3.64 -8.99 -12.29
N ASP A 91 4.34 -8.63 -13.36
CA ASP A 91 5.81 -8.69 -13.40
C ASP A 91 6.41 -7.68 -12.42
N ILE A 92 5.86 -6.48 -12.34
CA ILE A 92 6.20 -5.45 -11.35
C ILE A 92 5.98 -5.96 -9.92
N PHE A 93 4.83 -6.58 -9.64
CA PHE A 93 4.55 -7.11 -8.31
C PHE A 93 5.55 -8.18 -7.88
N LEU A 94 5.90 -9.11 -8.78
CA LEU A 94 6.89 -10.14 -8.52
C LEU A 94 8.30 -9.57 -8.32
N GLU A 95 8.66 -8.52 -9.07
CA GLU A 95 9.92 -7.79 -8.87
C GLU A 95 9.95 -7.12 -7.49
N TYR A 96 8.89 -6.40 -7.10
CA TYR A 96 8.82 -5.65 -5.83
C TYR A 96 8.81 -6.57 -4.62
N THR A 97 8.09 -7.68 -4.69
CA THR A 97 8.02 -8.65 -3.61
C THR A 97 9.19 -9.65 -3.63
N ARG A 98 9.93 -9.73 -4.74
CA ARG A 98 10.96 -10.74 -4.97
C ARG A 98 10.47 -12.15 -4.68
N SER A 99 9.29 -12.45 -5.14
CA SER A 99 8.60 -13.71 -4.91
C SER A 99 8.27 -14.40 -6.22
N LEU A 100 7.87 -15.67 -6.12
CA LEU A 100 7.34 -16.45 -7.23
C LEU A 100 5.85 -16.74 -6.99
N PRO A 101 5.03 -16.86 -8.03
CA PRO A 101 3.61 -17.20 -7.88
C PRO A 101 3.37 -18.46 -7.03
N SER A 102 4.27 -19.45 -7.10
CA SER A 102 4.19 -20.70 -6.33
C SER A 102 4.31 -20.51 -4.82
N GLU A 103 4.96 -19.43 -4.35
CA GLU A 103 5.11 -19.13 -2.93
C GLU A 103 3.79 -18.73 -2.27
N TYR A 104 2.78 -18.30 -3.05
CA TYR A 104 1.49 -17.82 -2.53
C TYR A 104 0.46 -18.93 -2.26
N ARG A 105 0.60 -20.08 -2.89
CA ARG A 105 -0.40 -21.16 -2.77
C ARG A 105 -0.56 -21.65 -1.33
N GLY A 106 -1.81 -21.54 -0.83
CA GLY A 106 -2.16 -21.97 0.52
C GLY A 106 -1.62 -21.06 1.64
N LYS A 107 -1.08 -19.90 1.31
CA LYS A 107 -0.52 -18.94 2.26
C LYS A 107 -1.56 -17.93 2.73
N LEU A 108 -1.42 -17.47 3.97
CA LEU A 108 -2.13 -16.31 4.50
C LEU A 108 -1.27 -15.06 4.28
N VAL A 109 -1.82 -14.11 3.54
CA VAL A 109 -1.12 -12.93 3.04
C VAL A 109 -1.76 -11.66 3.58
N LEU A 110 -0.93 -10.69 3.97
CA LEU A 110 -1.35 -9.32 4.28
C LEU A 110 -0.88 -8.35 3.18
N ASP A 111 -1.83 -7.68 2.55
CA ASP A 111 -1.61 -6.51 1.69
C ASP A 111 -1.77 -5.25 2.53
N ALA A 112 -0.65 -4.68 2.97
CA ALA A 112 -0.62 -3.55 3.89
C ALA A 112 -0.55 -2.22 3.13
N GLY A 113 -1.69 -1.56 2.94
CA GLY A 113 -1.91 -0.43 2.05
C GLY A 113 -2.38 -0.92 0.67
N CYS A 114 -3.50 -1.64 0.65
CA CYS A 114 -3.94 -2.38 -0.54
C CYS A 114 -4.48 -1.49 -1.68
N GLY A 115 -4.79 -0.20 -1.42
CA GLY A 115 -5.45 0.66 -2.39
C GLY A 115 -6.70 0.00 -2.95
N ASN A 116 -6.77 -0.17 -4.27
CA ASN A 116 -7.90 -0.80 -4.96
C ASN A 116 -7.88 -2.35 -4.96
N GLY A 117 -6.92 -2.98 -4.29
CA GLY A 117 -6.82 -4.44 -4.18
C GLY A 117 -6.16 -5.17 -5.37
N ARG A 118 -5.49 -4.45 -6.29
CA ARG A 118 -4.87 -5.05 -7.49
C ARG A 118 -3.86 -6.16 -7.17
N TYR A 119 -2.99 -5.95 -6.20
CA TYR A 119 -1.99 -6.95 -5.81
C TYR A 119 -2.58 -8.09 -4.98
N ALA A 120 -3.57 -7.78 -4.14
CA ALA A 120 -4.34 -8.80 -3.43
C ALA A 120 -5.01 -9.77 -4.39
N LYS A 121 -5.52 -9.27 -5.52
CA LYS A 121 -6.09 -10.10 -6.56
C LYS A 121 -5.07 -11.07 -7.17
N LEU A 122 -3.86 -10.59 -7.51
CA LEU A 122 -2.78 -11.44 -8.02
C LEU A 122 -2.43 -12.54 -7.02
N ALA A 123 -2.20 -12.19 -5.76
CA ALA A 123 -1.88 -13.15 -4.71
C ALA A 123 -2.98 -14.21 -4.54
N ASN A 124 -4.25 -13.79 -4.59
CA ASN A 124 -5.40 -14.71 -4.50
C ASN A 124 -5.54 -15.59 -5.75
N ASP A 125 -5.30 -15.06 -6.95
CA ASP A 125 -5.30 -15.86 -8.19
C ASP A 125 -4.21 -16.97 -8.16
N TRP A 126 -3.15 -16.79 -7.37
CA TRP A 126 -2.12 -17.82 -7.13
C TRP A 126 -2.43 -18.73 -5.95
N GLY A 127 -3.63 -18.63 -5.38
CA GLY A 127 -4.13 -19.53 -4.34
C GLY A 127 -3.82 -19.10 -2.90
N ALA A 128 -3.54 -17.83 -2.67
CA ALA A 128 -3.42 -17.28 -1.32
C ALA A 128 -4.79 -16.92 -0.74
N ARG A 129 -4.90 -17.00 0.59
CA ARG A 129 -5.90 -16.28 1.36
C ARG A 129 -5.34 -14.90 1.69
N VAL A 130 -6.07 -13.83 1.37
CA VAL A 130 -5.54 -12.47 1.45
C VAL A 130 -6.38 -11.58 2.36
N VAL A 131 -5.70 -10.85 3.24
CA VAL A 131 -6.27 -9.73 3.99
C VAL A 131 -5.75 -8.43 3.39
N CYS A 132 -6.65 -7.58 2.93
CA CYS A 132 -6.39 -6.24 2.41
C CYS A 132 -6.58 -5.22 3.53
N VAL A 133 -5.64 -4.34 3.75
CA VAL A 133 -5.79 -3.22 4.70
C VAL A 133 -5.44 -1.90 4.03
N ASP A 134 -6.29 -0.89 4.20
CA ASP A 134 -6.01 0.49 3.84
C ASP A 134 -6.69 1.45 4.81
N ILE A 135 -6.12 2.64 4.99
CA ILE A 135 -6.70 3.67 5.85
C ILE A 135 -7.77 4.49 5.12
N SER A 136 -7.68 4.56 3.81
CA SER A 136 -8.49 5.42 2.93
C SER A 136 -9.83 4.79 2.53
N SER A 137 -10.64 5.57 1.82
CA SER A 137 -11.87 5.07 1.18
C SER A 137 -11.61 4.12 0.00
N ALA A 138 -10.36 3.91 -0.40
CA ALA A 138 -9.98 2.92 -1.41
C ALA A 138 -10.46 1.50 -1.03
N VAL A 139 -10.67 1.21 0.26
CA VAL A 139 -11.26 -0.07 0.73
C VAL A 139 -12.62 -0.37 0.11
N GLU A 140 -13.41 0.65 -0.29
CA GLU A 140 -14.67 0.45 -1.00
C GLU A 140 -14.44 -0.12 -2.40
N ILE A 141 -13.40 0.38 -3.07
CA ILE A 141 -13.01 -0.10 -4.40
C ILE A 141 -12.38 -1.49 -4.29
N ALA A 142 -11.50 -1.71 -3.29
CA ALA A 142 -10.95 -3.03 -3.02
C ALA A 142 -12.07 -4.05 -2.73
N GLN A 143 -13.07 -3.69 -1.92
CA GLN A 143 -14.22 -4.57 -1.63
C GLN A 143 -15.00 -4.91 -2.90
N LYS A 144 -15.21 -3.95 -3.80
CA LYS A 144 -15.86 -4.17 -5.10
C LYS A 144 -15.03 -5.11 -5.99
N ASN A 145 -13.71 -4.88 -6.05
CA ASN A 145 -12.82 -5.59 -6.97
C ASN A 145 -12.50 -7.04 -6.53
N VAL A 146 -12.32 -7.25 -5.22
CA VAL A 146 -11.84 -8.54 -4.68
C VAL A 146 -12.65 -9.09 -3.52
N GLY A 147 -13.46 -8.29 -2.84
CA GLY A 147 -14.18 -8.70 -1.62
C GLY A 147 -15.31 -9.73 -1.82
N GLY A 148 -15.69 -10.02 -3.07
CA GLY A 148 -16.63 -11.11 -3.40
C GLY A 148 -16.00 -12.51 -3.37
N ARG A 149 -14.68 -12.62 -3.19
CA ARG A 149 -13.94 -13.89 -3.14
C ARG A 149 -13.93 -14.44 -1.70
N SER A 150 -14.19 -15.72 -1.51
CA SER A 150 -14.27 -16.36 -0.18
C SER A 150 -12.97 -16.28 0.61
N ASP A 151 -11.85 -16.23 -0.09
CA ASP A 151 -10.50 -16.20 0.48
C ASP A 151 -9.88 -14.78 0.50
N VAL A 152 -10.69 -13.73 0.30
CA VAL A 152 -10.24 -12.34 0.42
C VAL A 152 -11.09 -11.61 1.45
N ALA A 153 -10.45 -10.84 2.32
CA ALA A 153 -11.10 -9.96 3.27
C ALA A 153 -10.52 -8.56 3.18
N VAL A 154 -11.38 -7.54 3.23
CA VAL A 154 -10.98 -6.13 3.22
C VAL A 154 -11.26 -5.51 4.58
N VAL A 155 -10.31 -4.73 5.10
CA VAL A 155 -10.35 -4.08 6.41
C VAL A 155 -9.95 -2.62 6.25
N GLN A 156 -10.66 -1.69 6.89
CA GLN A 156 -10.18 -0.32 7.01
C GLN A 156 -9.41 -0.17 8.32
N GLY A 157 -8.12 0.14 8.22
CA GLY A 157 -7.23 0.20 9.38
C GLY A 157 -6.01 1.08 9.17
N ASP A 158 -5.46 1.55 10.28
CA ASP A 158 -4.21 2.30 10.33
C ASP A 158 -3.03 1.32 10.49
N LEU A 159 -1.98 1.46 9.67
CA LEU A 159 -0.77 0.62 9.72
C LEU A 159 -0.04 0.69 11.06
N PHE A 160 -0.21 1.77 11.83
CA PHE A 160 0.38 1.92 13.16
C PHE A 160 -0.40 1.17 14.25
N LYS A 161 -1.68 0.82 13.99
CA LYS A 161 -2.59 0.16 14.95
C LYS A 161 -3.36 -0.97 14.27
N LEU A 162 -2.67 -1.89 13.63
CA LEU A 162 -3.28 -3.00 12.91
C LEU A 162 -4.03 -3.95 13.86
N PRO A 163 -5.28 -4.33 13.53
CA PRO A 163 -6.13 -5.14 14.38
C PRO A 163 -5.86 -6.64 14.23
N PHE A 164 -4.61 -7.05 14.07
CA PHE A 164 -4.27 -8.47 13.85
C PHE A 164 -3.41 -9.03 14.99
N ARG A 165 -3.54 -10.34 15.19
CA ARG A 165 -2.65 -11.11 16.05
C ARG A 165 -1.24 -11.12 15.48
N GLU A 166 -0.23 -11.20 16.34
CA GLU A 166 1.15 -11.36 15.92
C GLU A 166 1.41 -12.75 15.35
N GLY A 167 2.36 -12.86 14.42
CA GLY A 167 2.82 -14.11 13.86
C GLY A 167 1.77 -14.92 13.11
N VAL A 168 0.79 -14.26 12.46
CA VAL A 168 -0.29 -14.96 11.74
C VAL A 168 -0.12 -15.00 10.23
N PHE A 169 0.61 -14.05 9.64
CA PHE A 169 0.76 -13.97 8.18
C PHE A 169 2.03 -14.70 7.69
N ASP A 170 1.88 -15.55 6.70
CA ASP A 170 3.01 -16.19 6.04
C ASP A 170 3.79 -15.21 5.17
N ILE A 171 3.06 -14.30 4.53
CA ILE A 171 3.58 -13.27 3.63
C ILE A 171 2.96 -11.93 3.99
N VAL A 172 3.80 -10.91 4.08
CA VAL A 172 3.36 -9.52 4.18
C VAL A 172 4.02 -8.72 3.07
N TYR A 173 3.27 -7.84 2.43
CA TYR A 173 3.87 -6.83 1.56
C TYR A 173 3.21 -5.46 1.75
N SER A 174 3.99 -4.41 1.48
CA SER A 174 3.55 -3.02 1.48
C SER A 174 4.24 -2.28 0.33
N ILE A 175 3.49 -2.05 -0.74
CA ILE A 175 4.02 -1.57 -2.01
C ILE A 175 3.52 -0.16 -2.28
N GLY A 176 4.42 0.83 -2.28
CA GLY A 176 4.08 2.22 -2.55
C GLY A 176 3.38 2.93 -1.39
N VAL A 177 3.54 2.48 -0.14
CA VAL A 177 2.72 2.93 0.99
C VAL A 177 3.53 3.57 2.12
N LEU A 178 4.53 2.90 2.66
CA LEU A 178 5.18 3.29 3.92
C LEU A 178 5.78 4.70 3.86
N HIS A 179 6.31 5.10 2.72
CA HIS A 179 6.88 6.43 2.52
C HIS A 179 5.83 7.57 2.49
N HIS A 180 4.55 7.23 2.44
CA HIS A 180 3.42 8.16 2.58
C HIS A 180 2.84 8.19 3.99
N THR A 181 3.53 7.59 4.96
CA THR A 181 3.19 7.66 6.38
C THR A 181 4.04 8.71 7.10
N PRO A 182 3.58 9.24 8.25
CA PRO A 182 4.36 10.20 9.05
C PRO A 182 5.71 9.64 9.52
N ASP A 183 5.78 8.34 9.76
CA ASP A 183 6.97 7.60 10.18
C ASP A 183 7.02 6.26 9.46
N ALA A 184 7.70 6.22 8.31
CA ALA A 184 7.82 5.02 7.50
C ALA A 184 8.48 3.84 8.24
N LYS A 185 9.49 4.14 9.08
CA LYS A 185 10.15 3.13 9.92
C LYS A 185 9.25 2.62 11.04
N GLY A 186 8.49 3.52 11.66
CA GLY A 186 7.49 3.18 12.68
C GLY A 186 6.39 2.28 12.09
N ALA A 187 5.86 2.61 10.91
CA ALA A 187 4.90 1.78 10.22
C ALA A 187 5.47 0.39 9.86
N PHE A 188 6.70 0.33 9.34
CA PHE A 188 7.39 -0.95 9.10
C PHE A 188 7.48 -1.80 10.38
N LYS A 189 7.89 -1.18 11.50
CA LYS A 189 8.02 -1.86 12.80
C LYS A 189 6.68 -2.32 13.38
N ALA A 190 5.60 -1.58 13.13
CA ALA A 190 4.25 -1.96 13.55
C ALA A 190 3.69 -3.18 12.78
N ILE A 191 4.09 -3.34 11.51
CA ILE A 191 3.70 -4.46 10.66
C ILE A 191 4.56 -5.70 10.92
N GLN A 192 5.84 -5.51 11.19
CA GLN A 192 6.85 -6.55 11.36
C GLN A 192 6.44 -7.72 12.28
N PRO A 193 5.83 -7.50 13.48
CA PRO A 193 5.42 -8.57 14.38
C PRO A 193 4.33 -9.50 13.81
N LEU A 194 3.60 -9.06 12.79
CA LEU A 194 2.50 -9.82 12.21
C LEU A 194 2.97 -10.99 11.33
N VAL A 195 4.22 -10.94 10.86
CA VAL A 195 4.83 -11.99 10.02
C VAL A 195 5.12 -13.22 10.87
N LYS A 196 4.76 -14.42 10.41
CA LYS A 196 5.14 -15.69 11.06
C LYS A 196 6.65 -15.88 11.09
N PRO A 197 7.21 -16.62 12.07
CA PRO A 197 8.55 -17.17 11.93
C PRO A 197 8.66 -17.98 10.61
N GLY A 198 9.73 -17.76 9.84
CA GLY A 198 9.90 -18.31 8.49
C GLY A 198 9.07 -17.67 7.39
N GLY A 199 8.17 -16.74 7.70
CA GLY A 199 7.47 -15.91 6.74
C GLY A 199 8.34 -14.74 6.23
N PHE A 200 7.87 -14.01 5.21
CA PHE A 200 8.62 -12.87 4.70
C PHE A 200 7.82 -11.57 4.64
N PHE A 201 8.53 -10.45 4.70
CA PHE A 201 7.98 -9.12 4.52
C PHE A 201 8.69 -8.41 3.36
N SER A 202 7.93 -7.95 2.40
CA SER A 202 8.42 -7.19 1.24
C SER A 202 7.88 -5.78 1.24
N ILE A 203 8.73 -4.80 0.89
CA ILE A 203 8.34 -3.40 0.76
C ILE A 203 8.86 -2.80 -0.54
N PHE A 204 8.10 -1.85 -1.08
CA PHE A 204 8.55 -0.97 -2.14
C PHE A 204 8.35 0.49 -1.71
N MET A 205 9.39 1.32 -1.88
CA MET A 205 9.45 2.68 -1.38
C MET A 205 10.20 3.62 -2.30
N HIS A 206 9.98 4.92 -2.14
CA HIS A 206 10.81 5.93 -2.78
C HIS A 206 12.20 5.98 -2.16
N GLY A 207 13.23 5.85 -3.00
CA GLY A 207 14.62 6.02 -2.61
C GLY A 207 15.06 7.48 -2.68
N GLN A 208 16.09 7.81 -1.90
CA GLN A 208 16.70 9.13 -1.91
C GLN A 208 17.70 9.23 -3.06
N GLY A 209 17.37 10.04 -4.06
CA GLY A 209 18.27 10.40 -5.13
C GLY A 209 19.21 11.58 -4.83
N ASN A 210 19.48 12.44 -5.81
CA ASN A 210 20.31 13.61 -5.64
C ASN A 210 19.70 14.62 -4.65
N ARG A 211 20.41 14.92 -3.55
CA ARG A 211 19.92 15.75 -2.44
C ARG A 211 19.54 17.17 -2.84
N ALA A 212 20.26 17.78 -3.81
CA ALA A 212 19.96 19.14 -4.28
C ALA A 212 18.64 19.17 -5.07
N LEU A 213 18.45 18.21 -5.97
CA LEU A 213 17.24 18.07 -6.78
C LEU A 213 16.03 17.72 -5.88
N TYR A 214 16.26 16.91 -4.87
CA TYR A 214 15.25 16.62 -3.84
C TYR A 214 14.77 17.87 -3.10
N ALA A 215 15.68 18.80 -2.75
CA ALA A 215 15.31 20.04 -2.07
C ALA A 215 14.40 20.93 -2.95
N MET A 216 14.65 21.01 -4.26
CA MET A 216 13.79 21.72 -5.22
C MET A 216 12.39 21.06 -5.30
N ASN A 217 12.35 19.76 -5.46
CA ASN A 217 11.10 19.01 -5.51
C ASN A 217 10.28 19.16 -4.22
N ARG A 218 10.94 19.19 -3.05
CA ARG A 218 10.31 19.42 -1.77
C ARG A 218 9.62 20.79 -1.68
N GLY A 219 10.20 21.85 -2.26
CA GLY A 219 9.57 23.16 -2.34
C GLY A 219 8.28 23.13 -3.18
N LEU A 220 8.32 22.48 -4.34
CA LEU A 220 7.15 22.31 -5.20
C LEU A 220 6.06 21.47 -4.52
N ARG A 221 6.44 20.38 -3.86
CA ARG A 221 5.50 19.56 -3.09
C ARG A 221 4.85 20.29 -1.92
N ALA A 222 5.58 21.18 -1.23
CA ALA A 222 5.04 21.99 -0.16
C ALA A 222 3.88 22.88 -0.62
N TRP A 223 3.84 23.24 -1.91
CA TRP A 223 2.73 23.94 -2.53
C TRP A 223 1.64 22.98 -3.03
N THR A 224 1.99 21.98 -3.84
CA THR A 224 1.02 21.07 -4.47
C THR A 224 0.26 20.24 -3.45
N SER A 225 0.94 19.76 -2.39
CA SER A 225 0.31 18.99 -1.31
C SER A 225 -0.72 19.82 -0.51
N LYS A 226 -0.72 21.15 -0.59
CA LYS A 226 -1.69 22.04 0.05
C LYS A 226 -2.71 22.62 -0.93
N ALA A 227 -2.49 22.46 -2.23
CA ALA A 227 -3.39 22.94 -3.26
C ALA A 227 -4.69 22.12 -3.31
N SER A 228 -5.72 22.64 -3.97
CA SER A 228 -6.96 21.89 -4.20
C SER A 228 -6.70 20.67 -5.10
N TYR A 229 -7.54 19.65 -4.97
CA TYR A 229 -7.51 18.47 -5.87
C TYR A 229 -7.40 18.91 -7.34
N ARG A 230 -8.29 19.83 -7.78
CA ARG A 230 -8.34 20.29 -9.17
C ARG A 230 -7.03 20.98 -9.62
N THR A 231 -6.42 21.76 -8.74
CA THR A 231 -5.15 22.43 -9.02
C THR A 231 -4.01 21.43 -9.18
N THR A 232 -3.88 20.51 -8.22
CA THR A 232 -2.85 19.44 -8.26
C THR A 232 -3.06 18.51 -9.45
N TRP A 233 -4.31 18.16 -9.76
CA TRP A 233 -4.66 17.36 -10.92
C TRP A 233 -4.22 18.01 -12.24
N ASN A 234 -4.58 19.29 -12.46
CA ASN A 234 -4.23 20.02 -13.68
C ASN A 234 -2.71 20.20 -13.81
N PHE A 235 -2.02 20.43 -12.70
CA PHE A 235 -0.56 20.48 -12.67
C PHE A 235 0.06 19.13 -13.10
N CYS A 236 -0.39 18.03 -12.53
CA CYS A 236 0.07 16.70 -12.90
C CYS A 236 -0.28 16.35 -14.36
N LEU A 237 -1.42 16.80 -14.88
CA LEU A 237 -1.80 16.61 -16.29
C LEU A 237 -0.83 17.33 -17.23
N ALA A 238 -0.40 18.54 -16.88
CA ALA A 238 0.62 19.29 -17.65
C ALA A 238 1.97 18.56 -17.64
N LEU A 239 2.40 18.02 -16.49
CA LEU A 239 3.61 17.22 -16.38
C LEU A 239 3.54 15.93 -17.22
N THR A 240 2.37 15.27 -17.21
CA THR A 240 2.10 14.08 -18.03
C THR A 240 2.21 14.38 -19.52
N ALA A 241 1.61 15.49 -19.97
CA ALA A 241 1.70 15.94 -21.35
C ALA A 241 3.14 16.24 -21.75
N MET A 242 3.91 16.91 -20.90
CA MET A 242 5.33 17.18 -21.11
C MET A 242 6.13 15.85 -21.24
N GLY A 243 5.91 14.88 -20.34
CA GLY A 243 6.56 13.58 -20.41
C GLY A 243 6.29 12.86 -21.73
N LYS A 244 5.02 12.81 -22.17
CA LYS A 244 4.62 12.21 -23.44
C LYS A 244 5.21 12.92 -24.68
N VAL A 245 5.42 14.24 -24.62
CA VAL A 245 6.06 14.99 -25.70
C VAL A 245 7.55 14.66 -25.77
N LEU A 246 8.24 14.66 -24.62
CA LEU A 246 9.66 14.36 -24.57
C LEU A 246 9.98 12.94 -25.06
N GLU A 247 9.14 11.95 -24.75
CA GLU A 247 9.32 10.59 -25.27
C GLU A 247 9.31 10.49 -26.80
N LYS A 248 8.64 11.43 -27.49
CA LYS A 248 8.53 11.45 -28.95
C LYS A 248 9.67 12.15 -29.66
N ILE A 249 10.54 12.87 -28.94
CA ILE A 249 11.69 13.58 -29.54
C ILE A 249 12.87 12.61 -29.64
N PRO A 250 13.28 12.20 -30.86
CA PRO A 250 14.37 11.24 -31.02
C PRO A 250 15.72 11.84 -30.52
N PHE A 251 16.57 10.98 -29.97
CA PHE A 251 17.92 11.23 -29.46
C PHE A 251 18.00 12.20 -28.25
N VAL A 252 17.38 13.36 -28.32
CA VAL A 252 17.45 14.41 -27.27
C VAL A 252 16.36 14.21 -26.21
N GLY A 253 15.19 13.73 -26.61
CA GLY A 253 14.04 13.52 -25.73
C GLY A 253 14.34 12.63 -24.52
N PRO A 254 14.96 11.45 -24.66
CA PRO A 254 15.34 10.60 -23.53
C PRO A 254 16.30 11.28 -22.55
N VAL A 255 17.25 12.08 -23.05
CA VAL A 255 18.21 12.82 -22.20
C VAL A 255 17.48 13.91 -21.42
N LEU A 256 16.64 14.70 -22.09
CA LEU A 256 15.82 15.74 -21.44
C LEU A 256 14.79 15.13 -20.47
N TYR A 257 14.22 13.97 -20.80
CA TYR A 257 13.33 13.24 -19.93
C TYR A 257 14.03 12.82 -18.64
N ILE A 258 15.19 12.18 -18.74
CA ILE A 258 15.98 11.73 -17.58
C ILE A 258 16.41 12.93 -16.72
N ALA A 259 16.96 13.98 -17.34
CA ALA A 259 17.40 15.18 -16.63
C ALA A 259 16.23 15.94 -15.99
N GLY A 260 15.14 16.13 -16.73
CA GLY A 260 13.93 16.81 -16.25
C GLY A 260 13.25 16.04 -15.12
N ARG A 261 13.17 14.73 -15.21
CA ARG A 261 12.60 13.87 -14.17
C ARG A 261 13.36 13.96 -12.84
N GLN A 262 14.68 14.13 -12.90
CA GLN A 262 15.46 14.33 -11.68
C GLN A 262 15.14 15.67 -10.99
N VAL A 263 14.77 16.70 -11.74
CA VAL A 263 14.49 18.06 -11.22
C VAL A 263 13.03 18.19 -10.77
N LEU A 264 12.08 17.77 -11.61
CA LEU A 264 10.65 18.02 -11.40
C LEU A 264 9.87 16.76 -11.02
N PHE A 265 10.49 15.59 -11.09
CA PHE A 265 9.79 14.31 -11.00
C PHE A 265 8.52 14.32 -11.87
N PHE A 266 8.63 13.98 -13.13
CA PHE A 266 7.48 13.81 -14.00
C PHE A 266 7.50 12.45 -14.70
N SER A 267 6.32 11.97 -15.04
CA SER A 267 6.09 10.70 -15.70
C SER A 267 5.14 10.91 -16.87
N PRO A 268 5.19 10.13 -17.95
CA PRO A 268 4.13 10.07 -18.94
C PRO A 268 2.84 9.46 -18.40
N ASP A 269 2.87 8.93 -17.19
CA ASP A 269 1.73 8.38 -16.46
C ASP A 269 1.19 9.42 -15.44
N GLN A 270 -0.09 9.75 -15.59
CA GLN A 270 -0.81 10.69 -14.73
C GLN A 270 -0.86 10.23 -13.27
N HIS A 271 -1.01 8.95 -13.04
CA HIS A 271 -1.05 8.36 -11.70
C HIS A 271 0.25 8.58 -10.94
N ASN A 272 1.39 8.25 -11.54
CA ASN A 272 2.69 8.45 -10.91
C ASN A 272 2.95 9.93 -10.56
N ASN A 273 2.50 10.87 -11.39
CA ASN A 273 2.61 12.29 -11.10
C ASN A 273 1.71 12.70 -9.95
N TYR A 274 0.47 12.21 -9.94
CA TYR A 274 -0.51 12.56 -8.91
C TYR A 274 -0.10 11.99 -7.55
N ASP A 275 0.27 10.71 -7.47
CA ASP A 275 0.81 10.05 -6.29
C ASP A 275 1.98 10.85 -5.69
N HIS A 276 2.92 11.27 -6.54
CA HIS A 276 4.08 12.04 -6.09
C HIS A 276 3.71 13.41 -5.51
N TYR A 277 2.77 14.16 -6.11
CA TYR A 277 2.48 15.57 -5.78
C TYR A 277 1.29 15.80 -4.87
N SER A 278 0.38 14.84 -4.72
CA SER A 278 -0.87 15.01 -3.95
C SER A 278 -0.73 14.64 -2.48
N ALA A 279 0.08 13.62 -2.17
CA ALA A 279 0.23 13.11 -0.82
C ALA A 279 0.77 14.16 0.17
N GLY A 280 0.14 14.27 1.34
CA GLY A 280 0.57 15.16 2.42
C GLY A 280 1.95 14.78 2.99
N PHE A 281 2.20 13.46 3.09
CA PHE A 281 3.49 12.92 3.47
C PHE A 281 4.17 12.23 2.29
N THR A 282 5.47 12.43 2.15
CA THR A 282 6.35 11.57 1.34
C THR A 282 7.76 11.66 1.92
N SER A 283 8.31 10.52 2.25
CA SER A 283 9.69 10.36 2.70
C SER A 283 10.52 9.62 1.66
N PHE A 284 11.83 9.86 1.70
CA PHE A 284 12.79 9.25 0.77
C PHE A 284 13.92 8.65 1.59
N HIS A 285 14.27 7.42 1.27
CA HIS A 285 15.12 6.60 2.11
C HIS A 285 16.35 6.11 1.37
N ARG A 286 17.42 5.82 2.11
CA ARG A 286 18.61 5.19 1.56
C ARG A 286 18.52 3.68 1.70
N LYS A 287 19.16 2.99 0.79
CA LYS A 287 19.22 1.52 0.78
C LYS A 287 19.79 0.95 2.08
N GLU A 288 20.81 1.59 2.66
CA GLU A 288 21.46 1.20 3.91
C GLU A 288 20.51 1.37 5.11
N GLU A 289 19.73 2.45 5.12
CA GLU A 289 18.69 2.70 6.11
C GLU A 289 17.62 1.59 6.08
N ILE A 290 17.09 1.31 4.89
CA ILE A 290 16.09 0.24 4.70
C ILE A 290 16.65 -1.13 5.12
N ARG A 291 17.91 -1.42 4.78
CA ARG A 291 18.58 -2.65 5.24
C ARG A 291 18.61 -2.74 6.77
N GLY A 292 18.86 -1.62 7.45
CA GLY A 292 18.85 -1.53 8.92
C GLY A 292 17.48 -1.78 9.55
N TRP A 293 16.36 -1.59 8.82
CA TRP A 293 15.04 -1.92 9.35
C TRP A 293 14.82 -3.43 9.50
N TYR A 294 15.50 -4.23 8.66
CA TYR A 294 15.49 -5.69 8.69
C TYR A 294 16.59 -6.28 9.58
N ALA A 295 17.16 -5.49 10.53
CA ALA A 295 18.17 -6.03 11.45
C ALA A 295 17.63 -7.24 12.22
N GLY A 296 18.37 -8.36 12.20
CA GLY A 296 17.96 -9.63 12.81
C GLY A 296 17.02 -10.48 11.94
N TRP A 297 16.78 -10.10 10.67
CA TRP A 297 16.04 -10.90 9.69
C TRP A 297 16.99 -11.66 8.78
N ASP A 298 16.56 -12.83 8.31
CA ASP A 298 17.30 -13.66 7.37
C ASP A 298 17.02 -13.24 5.91
N ASP A 299 17.87 -13.64 4.98
CA ASP A 299 17.73 -13.44 3.52
C ASP A 299 17.40 -12.01 3.10
N VAL A 300 17.95 -11.02 3.82
CA VAL A 300 17.66 -9.62 3.56
C VAL A 300 18.26 -9.17 2.25
N ALA A 301 17.40 -8.83 1.32
CA ALA A 301 17.77 -8.25 0.03
C ALA A 301 17.17 -6.86 -0.11
N VAL A 302 17.99 -5.86 -0.39
CA VAL A 302 17.59 -4.47 -0.66
C VAL A 302 18.22 -4.02 -1.96
N ARG A 303 17.42 -3.54 -2.92
CA ARG A 303 17.88 -3.15 -4.25
C ARG A 303 17.16 -1.91 -4.74
N TYR A 304 17.80 -1.18 -5.65
CA TYR A 304 17.14 -0.16 -6.45
C TYR A 304 16.40 -0.81 -7.63
N GLN A 305 15.28 -0.21 -8.02
CA GLN A 305 14.55 -0.58 -9.22
C GLN A 305 15.30 -0.09 -10.47
N GLY A 306 15.98 -0.99 -11.18
CA GLY A 306 16.73 -0.64 -12.37
C GLY A 306 17.95 0.25 -12.13
N VAL A 307 18.60 0.67 -13.22
CA VAL A 307 19.87 1.42 -13.17
C VAL A 307 19.68 2.92 -12.91
N ALA A 308 18.54 3.47 -13.32
CA ALA A 308 18.22 4.90 -13.23
C ALA A 308 17.07 5.23 -12.27
N SER A 309 16.50 4.24 -11.60
CA SER A 309 15.40 4.44 -10.66
C SER A 309 15.93 4.69 -9.26
N GLU A 310 15.32 5.67 -8.59
CA GLU A 310 15.58 5.97 -7.18
C GLU A 310 14.71 5.13 -6.24
N SER A 311 13.75 4.37 -6.78
CA SER A 311 12.86 3.53 -5.98
C SER A 311 13.60 2.30 -5.44
N ILE A 312 13.25 1.89 -4.22
CA ILE A 312 13.89 0.79 -3.49
C ILE A 312 12.84 -0.27 -3.21
N TYR A 313 13.18 -1.50 -3.51
CA TYR A 313 12.45 -2.65 -2.99
C TYR A 313 13.32 -3.49 -2.05
N ALA A 314 12.69 -4.04 -1.04
CA ALA A 314 13.36 -4.89 -0.06
C ALA A 314 12.47 -6.06 0.35
N ARG A 315 13.12 -7.19 0.65
CA ARG A 315 12.52 -8.39 1.24
C ARG A 315 13.44 -8.93 2.31
N GLY A 316 12.87 -9.39 3.41
CA GLY A 316 13.56 -10.19 4.44
C GLY A 316 12.66 -11.30 4.93
N ALA A 317 13.24 -12.42 5.35
CA ALA A 317 12.56 -13.53 6.01
C ALA A 317 12.67 -13.36 7.53
N ARG A 318 11.55 -13.54 8.25
CA ARG A 318 11.57 -13.54 9.72
C ARG A 318 12.25 -14.84 10.20
N PRO A 319 13.28 -14.77 11.05
CA PRO A 319 13.97 -15.97 11.53
C PRO A 319 13.00 -16.89 12.28
N PHE A 320 13.27 -18.17 12.21
CA PHE A 320 12.61 -19.13 13.09
C PHE A 320 13.08 -18.83 14.53
N THR A 321 12.16 -18.60 15.44
CA THR A 321 12.50 -18.56 16.88
C THR A 321 12.78 -20.01 17.31
N ASN A 322 14.02 -20.25 17.76
CA ASN A 322 14.38 -21.50 18.45
C ASN A 322 13.59 -21.66 19.74
#